data_620d81e1443a7f90220fd9f0881eae0d
#
_entry.id   620d81e1443a7f90220fd9f0881eae0d
#
_cell.length_a   1.000
_cell.length_b   1.000
_cell.length_c   1.000
_cell.angle_alpha   90.00
_cell.angle_beta   90.00
_cell.angle_gamma   90.00
#
_symmetry.space_group_name_H-M   'P 1'
#
loop_
_entity.id
_entity.type
_entity.pdbx_description
1 polymer ?
#
loop_
_entity_poly.entity_id
_entity_poly.type
_entity_poly.pdbx_seq_one_letter_code
_entity_poly.pdbx_strand_id
1 'polypeptide(L)'
;AYEILRCLVGSEMCIRDRAQTSPDKVTVEGVVYDQSGFPLIGVNIVEKENSSSGIITDIDGHFSMSVSRNATLVFSYVGFEKKELQLAGLKSFTNLKIELEDDTQKLTEVVVVGYGVQKKASIVGAITQAKGDDLLKVGGTTNVSSALTGMLPGVTAIQSSGEPGSDQAQIVIRGKSTWGSTEPLVLVDGIERSFNDIDPNEIESLSVLKDASATAVYGVKGANGVILVTTKRGKEGKIKINFSSNFGLKEPINNYEVLDRLTAMDLASEAHANEGRWDKIYSETYKDNWRNNTDPYFYPELNWKDLLYKKVAFSQQYNLNMSGGTSFVKYFASIGYTKDGDVFKTEKQPEYDPTFKYERYNYRTNLDMDVTKYTKISVNLAGDLSLIHISEPT
;
A
#
# COMPACT_ATOMS: atom_id res chain seq x y z
N ALA A 1 35.22 -37.70 -44.47
CA ALA A 1 36.03 -37.77 -45.70
C ALA A 1 36.28 -36.33 -46.15
N TYR A 2 37.49 -35.83 -45.91
CA TYR A 2 38.47 -35.39 -46.88
C TYR A 2 37.96 -34.36 -47.91
N GLU A 3 38.52 -33.26 -48.16
CA GLU A 3 39.90 -32.75 -48.31
C GLU A 3 39.86 -31.21 -48.32
N ILE A 4 40.68 -30.50 -47.65
CA ILE A 4 42.08 -30.11 -47.95
C ILE A 4 42.18 -28.94 -48.93
N LEU A 5 42.72 -27.85 -48.35
CA LEU A 5 43.84 -27.06 -48.80
C LEU A 5 43.93 -26.57 -50.25
N ARG A 6 44.01 -25.27 -50.39
CA ARG A 6 45.28 -24.56 -50.73
C ARG A 6 45.01 -23.05 -50.90
N CYS A 7 45.57 -22.35 -50.02
CA CYS A 7 46.59 -21.31 -50.28
C CYS A 7 46.62 -20.79 -51.72
N LEU A 8 46.37 -19.53 -51.91
CA LEU A 8 47.12 -18.73 -52.87
C LEU A 8 47.37 -17.34 -52.27
N VAL A 9 48.64 -17.11 -52.24
CA VAL A 9 49.38 -15.92 -51.90
C VAL A 9 49.04 -14.78 -52.84
N GLY A 10 48.91 -13.57 -52.26
CA GLY A 10 49.26 -12.36 -52.97
C GLY A 10 48.10 -11.52 -53.52
N SER A 11 47.57 -10.70 -52.67
CA SER A 11 47.32 -9.30 -53.06
C SER A 11 47.42 -8.46 -51.77
N GLU A 12 48.44 -7.65 -51.76
CA GLU A 12 48.58 -6.56 -50.78
C GLU A 12 47.40 -5.61 -50.91
N MET A 13 46.42 -5.82 -50.01
CA MET A 13 45.39 -4.84 -49.83
C MET A 13 45.88 -3.90 -48.75
N CYS A 14 46.44 -2.78 -49.17
CA CYS A 14 46.71 -1.64 -48.29
C CYS A 14 45.43 -1.28 -47.55
N ILE A 15 45.27 -1.80 -46.33
CA ILE A 15 44.36 -1.24 -45.34
C ILE A 15 44.99 0.12 -45.00
N ARG A 16 44.45 1.19 -45.60
CA ARG A 16 44.64 2.51 -45.06
C ARG A 16 44.12 2.46 -43.63
N ASP A 17 45.04 2.32 -42.68
CA ASP A 17 44.81 2.70 -41.31
C ASP A 17 44.33 4.16 -41.33
N ARG A 18 43.04 4.32 -41.26
CA ARG A 18 42.47 5.59 -40.90
C ARG A 18 42.87 5.76 -39.45
N ALA A 19 43.91 6.54 -39.21
CA ALA A 19 44.26 6.99 -37.89
C ALA A 19 42.99 7.45 -37.23
N GLN A 20 42.42 6.64 -36.31
CA GLN A 20 41.48 7.11 -35.34
C GLN A 20 42.23 8.15 -34.54
N THR A 21 41.97 9.41 -34.81
CA THR A 21 42.32 10.49 -33.90
C THR A 21 41.72 10.08 -32.58
N SER A 22 42.56 9.62 -31.66
CA SER A 22 42.16 9.39 -30.27
C SER A 22 41.52 10.68 -29.83
N PRO A 23 40.29 10.62 -29.26
CA PRO A 23 39.64 11.82 -28.76
C PRO A 23 40.61 12.51 -27.81
N ASP A 24 40.80 13.85 -28.01
CA ASP A 24 41.64 14.70 -27.16
C ASP A 24 41.23 14.46 -25.70
N LYS A 25 41.98 13.59 -25.01
CA LYS A 25 41.74 13.28 -23.61
C LYS A 25 42.32 14.41 -22.78
N VAL A 26 41.51 14.95 -21.88
CA VAL A 26 41.92 15.95 -20.90
C VAL A 26 41.77 15.38 -19.51
N THR A 27 42.72 15.72 -18.64
CA THR A 27 42.60 15.39 -17.22
C THR A 27 41.78 16.47 -16.53
N VAL A 28 40.69 16.05 -15.93
CA VAL A 28 39.78 16.92 -15.18
C VAL A 28 40.03 16.68 -13.70
N GLU A 29 40.33 17.75 -12.97
CA GLU A 29 40.59 17.71 -11.53
C GLU A 29 39.73 18.73 -10.78
N GLY A 30 39.26 18.32 -9.62
CA GLY A 30 38.41 19.20 -8.80
C GLY A 30 38.07 18.63 -7.44
N VAL A 31 37.24 19.35 -6.71
CA VAL A 31 36.76 18.97 -5.40
C VAL A 31 35.25 19.08 -5.37
N VAL A 32 34.59 18.10 -4.78
CA VAL A 32 33.15 18.07 -4.61
C VAL A 32 32.78 18.47 -3.17
N TYR A 33 31.86 19.42 -3.05
CA TYR A 33 31.38 19.97 -1.78
C TYR A 33 29.88 19.77 -1.64
N ASP A 34 29.40 19.80 -0.39
CA ASP A 34 27.99 20.00 -0.08
C ASP A 34 27.63 21.50 -0.05
N GLN A 35 26.34 21.83 0.15
CA GLN A 35 25.87 23.21 0.31
C GLN A 35 26.45 23.93 1.53
N SER A 36 26.96 23.22 2.51
CA SER A 36 27.59 23.76 3.73
C SER A 36 29.09 24.00 3.54
N GLY A 37 29.66 23.64 2.36
CA GLY A 37 31.06 23.80 2.03
C GLY A 37 31.98 22.70 2.58
N PHE A 38 31.44 21.57 3.03
CA PHE A 38 32.22 20.41 3.43
C PHE A 38 32.55 19.52 2.24
N PRO A 39 33.76 18.97 2.12
CA PRO A 39 34.11 18.06 1.06
C PRO A 39 33.37 16.72 1.20
N LEU A 40 32.88 16.17 0.07
CA LEU A 40 32.13 14.93 0.01
C LEU A 40 33.01 13.76 -0.41
N ILE A 41 33.16 12.77 0.48
CA ILE A 41 33.90 11.52 0.26
C ILE A 41 33.02 10.51 -0.47
N GLY A 42 33.58 9.80 -1.46
CA GLY A 42 32.89 8.67 -2.09
C GLY A 42 31.82 9.06 -3.12
N VAL A 43 31.84 10.28 -3.62
CA VAL A 43 31.00 10.72 -4.75
C VAL A 43 31.38 9.94 -5.99
N ASN A 44 30.42 9.27 -6.62
CA ASN A 44 30.65 8.54 -7.86
C ASN A 44 30.57 9.51 -9.05
N ILE A 45 31.63 9.51 -9.89
CA ILE A 45 31.77 10.37 -11.06
C ILE A 45 31.93 9.46 -12.28
N VAL A 46 30.99 9.54 -13.22
CA VAL A 46 30.99 8.73 -14.44
C VAL A 46 30.82 9.60 -15.67
N GLU A 47 31.40 9.17 -16.79
CA GLU A 47 31.16 9.77 -18.09
C GLU A 47 29.78 9.32 -18.63
N LYS A 48 28.91 10.25 -19.02
CA LYS A 48 27.51 9.98 -19.42
C LYS A 48 27.41 8.97 -20.58
N GLU A 49 28.37 9.02 -21.52
CA GLU A 49 28.38 8.18 -22.72
C GLU A 49 29.15 6.87 -22.49
N ASN A 50 29.97 6.79 -21.46
CA ASN A 50 30.78 5.62 -21.15
C ASN A 50 30.74 5.30 -19.66
N SER A 51 29.65 4.66 -19.22
CA SER A 51 29.40 4.33 -17.81
C SER A 51 30.38 3.29 -17.23
N SER A 52 31.24 2.68 -18.05
CA SER A 52 32.32 1.76 -17.61
C SER A 52 33.54 2.50 -17.07
N SER A 53 33.66 3.80 -17.33
CA SER A 53 34.77 4.64 -16.88
C SER A 53 34.25 5.56 -15.77
N GLY A 54 34.46 5.20 -14.51
CA GLY A 54 34.03 5.97 -13.34
C GLY A 54 35.10 5.99 -12.27
N ILE A 55 35.14 7.03 -11.47
CA ILE A 55 35.98 7.18 -10.28
C ILE A 55 35.12 7.65 -9.09
N ILE A 56 35.70 7.53 -7.90
CA ILE A 56 35.11 8.05 -6.66
C ILE A 56 36.03 9.11 -6.04
N THR A 57 35.45 10.11 -5.36
CA THR A 57 36.22 11.13 -4.63
C THR A 57 36.92 10.53 -3.40
N ASP A 58 38.09 11.08 -3.08
CA ASP A 58 38.86 10.73 -1.89
C ASP A 58 38.29 11.35 -0.59
N ILE A 59 39.08 11.21 0.51
CA ILE A 59 38.68 11.70 1.85
C ILE A 59 38.56 13.24 1.94
N ASP A 60 39.24 13.96 1.05
CA ASP A 60 39.18 15.43 0.95
C ASP A 60 38.26 15.89 -0.19
N GLY A 61 37.44 14.97 -0.74
CA GLY A 61 36.50 15.26 -1.84
C GLY A 61 37.16 15.47 -3.20
N HIS A 62 38.47 15.22 -3.33
CA HIS A 62 39.21 15.40 -4.59
C HIS A 62 38.93 14.28 -5.59
N PHE A 63 38.94 14.63 -6.87
CA PHE A 63 38.89 13.70 -7.99
C PHE A 63 39.85 14.12 -9.10
N SER A 64 40.36 13.15 -9.81
CA SER A 64 41.15 13.34 -11.04
C SER A 64 40.80 12.24 -12.04
N MET A 65 40.28 12.63 -13.20
CA MET A 65 39.78 11.71 -14.22
C MET A 65 40.23 12.14 -15.64
N SER A 66 40.69 11.19 -16.44
CA SER A 66 41.05 11.43 -17.85
C SER A 66 39.85 11.07 -18.75
N VAL A 67 39.27 12.09 -19.38
CA VAL A 67 38.03 11.98 -20.19
C VAL A 67 38.14 12.75 -21.50
N SER A 68 37.24 12.49 -22.44
CA SER A 68 37.16 13.25 -23.68
C SER A 68 36.84 14.73 -23.41
N ARG A 69 37.45 15.65 -24.16
CA ARG A 69 37.25 17.10 -24.02
C ARG A 69 35.80 17.55 -24.14
N ASN A 70 34.97 16.80 -24.85
CA ASN A 70 33.55 17.08 -25.05
C ASN A 70 32.62 16.22 -24.16
N ALA A 71 33.16 15.46 -23.21
CA ALA A 71 32.38 14.58 -22.35
C ALA A 71 31.50 15.35 -21.37
N THR A 72 30.43 14.72 -20.96
CA THR A 72 29.58 15.17 -19.85
C THR A 72 29.84 14.26 -18.65
N LEU A 73 30.31 14.84 -17.56
CA LEU A 73 30.50 14.14 -16.28
C LEU A 73 29.20 14.17 -15.47
N VAL A 74 28.82 13.03 -14.90
CA VAL A 74 27.67 12.90 -14.00
C VAL A 74 28.19 12.59 -12.61
N PHE A 75 27.93 13.50 -11.69
CA PHE A 75 28.22 13.36 -10.27
C PHE A 75 27.02 12.78 -9.56
N SER A 76 27.18 11.69 -8.83
CA SER A 76 26.10 11.05 -8.07
C SER A 76 26.60 10.63 -6.69
N TYR A 77 25.81 10.99 -5.67
CA TYR A 77 26.07 10.62 -4.28
C TYR A 77 24.75 10.32 -3.57
N VAL A 78 24.78 9.43 -2.59
CA VAL A 78 23.56 9.04 -1.84
C VAL A 78 23.07 10.22 -1.01
N GLY A 79 21.85 10.66 -1.30
CA GLY A 79 21.26 11.82 -0.61
C GLY A 79 21.44 13.16 -1.29
N PHE A 80 22.04 13.20 -2.47
CA PHE A 80 22.23 14.42 -3.26
C PHE A 80 21.62 14.28 -4.64
N GLU A 81 21.20 15.41 -5.24
CA GLU A 81 20.75 15.43 -6.63
C GLU A 81 21.92 15.17 -7.59
N LYS A 82 21.63 14.42 -8.67
CA LYS A 82 22.64 14.18 -9.71
C LYS A 82 22.94 15.47 -10.43
N LYS A 83 24.23 15.82 -10.49
CA LYS A 83 24.72 17.01 -11.21
C LYS A 83 25.45 16.60 -12.47
N GLU A 84 25.09 17.19 -13.58
CA GLU A 84 25.76 16.99 -14.86
C GLU A 84 26.65 18.20 -15.17
N LEU A 85 27.91 17.93 -15.51
CA LEU A 85 28.88 18.96 -15.93
C LEU A 85 29.33 18.66 -17.36
N GLN A 86 28.99 19.56 -18.27
CA GLN A 86 29.48 19.51 -19.65
C GLN A 86 30.87 20.14 -19.73
N LEU A 87 31.84 19.37 -20.18
CA LEU A 87 33.23 19.87 -20.34
C LEU A 87 33.41 20.76 -21.57
N ALA A 88 32.52 20.61 -22.56
CA ALA A 88 32.51 21.44 -23.75
C ALA A 88 32.27 22.92 -23.41
N GLY A 89 33.30 23.75 -23.55
CA GLY A 89 33.22 25.18 -23.28
C GLY A 89 33.84 25.65 -21.97
N LEU A 90 34.36 24.74 -21.13
CA LEU A 90 35.13 25.13 -19.96
C LEU A 90 36.53 25.66 -20.36
N LYS A 91 36.93 26.77 -19.73
CA LYS A 91 38.24 27.44 -19.96
C LYS A 91 39.39 26.71 -19.20
N SER A 92 39.06 25.99 -18.14
CA SER A 92 40.03 25.27 -17.31
C SER A 92 39.43 23.94 -16.88
N PHE A 93 40.24 22.86 -16.84
CA PHE A 93 39.88 21.52 -16.40
C PHE A 93 40.49 21.15 -15.05
N THR A 94 41.20 22.11 -14.43
CA THR A 94 41.86 21.93 -13.13
C THR A 94 41.18 22.85 -12.09
N ASN A 95 41.21 22.46 -10.82
CA ASN A 95 40.60 23.20 -9.69
C ASN A 95 39.09 23.47 -9.84
N LEU A 96 38.36 22.51 -10.38
CA LEU A 96 36.90 22.63 -10.47
C LEU A 96 36.28 22.46 -9.07
N LYS A 97 35.40 23.39 -8.71
CA LYS A 97 34.58 23.29 -7.50
C LYS A 97 33.17 22.84 -7.91
N ILE A 98 32.77 21.67 -7.46
CA ILE A 98 31.45 21.09 -7.74
C ILE A 98 30.69 21.05 -6.42
N GLU A 99 29.59 21.78 -6.36
CA GLU A 99 28.66 21.79 -5.24
C GLU A 99 27.48 20.89 -5.60
N LEU A 100 27.17 19.90 -4.76
CA LEU A 100 25.99 19.05 -4.90
C LEU A 100 24.87 19.58 -4.02
N GLU A 101 23.66 19.59 -4.58
CA GLU A 101 22.46 19.98 -3.87
C GLU A 101 21.85 18.76 -3.20
N ASP A 102 21.38 18.91 -1.96
CA ASP A 102 20.70 17.85 -1.23
C ASP A 102 19.46 17.40 -2.00
N ASP A 103 19.33 16.10 -2.27
CA ASP A 103 18.10 15.52 -2.85
C ASP A 103 17.00 15.51 -1.78
N THR A 104 16.37 16.67 -1.60
CA THR A 104 15.29 16.87 -0.63
C THR A 104 14.07 15.99 -0.91
N GLN A 105 13.95 15.42 -2.10
CA GLN A 105 12.84 14.52 -2.44
C GLN A 105 13.05 13.09 -1.94
N LYS A 106 14.30 12.64 -1.76
CA LYS A 106 14.60 11.26 -1.27
C LYS A 106 14.83 11.17 0.23
N LEU A 107 15.09 12.28 0.92
CA LEU A 107 15.46 12.30 2.35
C LEU A 107 14.31 12.51 3.33
N THR A 108 13.09 12.65 2.87
CA THR A 108 11.94 12.89 3.75
C THR A 108 11.00 11.71 3.90
N GLU A 109 11.52 10.49 4.00
CA GLU A 109 10.73 9.46 4.70
C GLU A 109 10.86 9.75 6.20
N VAL A 110 10.03 10.65 6.68
CA VAL A 110 9.82 10.90 8.11
C VAL A 110 8.75 9.94 8.61
N VAL A 111 9.02 9.35 9.77
CA VAL A 111 8.08 8.49 10.46
C VAL A 111 7.60 9.22 11.69
N VAL A 112 6.30 9.26 11.89
CA VAL A 112 5.73 9.77 13.16
C VAL A 112 6.05 8.77 14.24
N VAL A 113 6.74 9.22 15.28
CA VAL A 113 7.15 8.42 16.44
C VAL A 113 6.70 9.15 17.69
N GLY A 114 5.75 8.57 18.40
CA GLY A 114 5.20 9.20 19.59
C GLY A 114 4.56 10.56 19.26
N TYR A 115 4.96 11.59 19.98
CA TYR A 115 4.50 12.96 19.78
C TYR A 115 5.40 13.78 18.84
N GLY A 116 6.32 13.14 18.12
CA GLY A 116 7.28 13.80 17.24
C GLY A 116 7.45 13.12 15.90
N VAL A 117 8.18 13.80 15.04
CA VAL A 117 8.54 13.30 13.69
C VAL A 117 10.03 13.03 13.68
N GLN A 118 10.44 11.80 13.33
CA GLN A 118 11.85 11.43 13.21
C GLN A 118 12.15 10.95 11.80
N LYS A 119 13.38 11.16 11.34
CA LYS A 119 13.84 10.60 10.07
C LYS A 119 13.88 9.07 10.20
N LYS A 120 13.36 8.35 9.21
CA LYS A 120 13.31 6.88 9.20
C LYS A 120 14.68 6.23 9.44
N ALA A 121 15.75 6.84 8.93
CA ALA A 121 17.13 6.39 9.10
C ALA A 121 17.65 6.49 10.54
N SER A 122 17.03 7.28 11.42
CA SER A 122 17.45 7.47 12.83
C SER A 122 16.63 6.67 13.83
N ILE A 123 15.70 5.82 13.35
CA ILE A 123 14.82 5.04 14.23
C ILE A 123 15.48 3.71 14.58
N VAL A 124 15.77 3.51 15.86
CA VAL A 124 16.38 2.27 16.38
C VAL A 124 15.35 1.15 16.64
N GLY A 125 14.04 1.46 16.62
CA GLY A 125 12.97 0.52 16.93
C GLY A 125 12.42 -0.22 15.70
N ALA A 126 11.78 -1.40 15.90
CA ALA A 126 11.10 -2.14 14.83
C ALA A 126 9.77 -1.44 14.45
N ILE A 127 9.87 -0.42 13.60
CA ILE A 127 8.72 0.29 13.03
C ILE A 127 8.48 -0.20 11.61
N THR A 128 7.23 -0.53 11.32
CA THR A 128 6.80 -0.87 9.96
C THR A 128 5.85 0.21 9.48
N GLN A 129 6.04 0.69 8.26
CA GLN A 129 5.23 1.75 7.67
C GLN A 129 4.63 1.29 6.35
N ALA A 130 3.36 1.64 6.12
CA ALA A 130 2.70 1.59 4.82
C ALA A 130 2.34 3.01 4.39
N LYS A 131 2.43 3.29 3.10
CA LYS A 131 1.93 4.53 2.51
C LYS A 131 0.43 4.40 2.22
N GLY A 132 -0.32 5.49 2.30
CA GLY A 132 -1.75 5.48 1.98
C GLY A 132 -2.04 4.98 0.57
N ASP A 133 -1.20 5.32 -0.39
CA ASP A 133 -1.35 4.86 -1.76
C ASP A 133 -1.16 3.34 -1.92
N ASP A 134 -0.42 2.67 -1.02
CA ASP A 134 -0.26 1.22 -1.04
C ASP A 134 -1.53 0.53 -0.51
N LEU A 135 -2.23 1.14 0.45
CA LEU A 135 -3.53 0.65 0.93
C LEU A 135 -4.58 0.64 -0.18
N LEU A 136 -4.53 1.63 -1.07
CA LEU A 136 -5.46 1.73 -2.21
C LEU A 136 -5.21 0.67 -3.30
N LYS A 137 -3.99 0.13 -3.40
CA LYS A 137 -3.63 -0.91 -4.39
C LYS A 137 -4.29 -2.26 -4.10
N VAL A 138 -4.67 -2.52 -2.86
CA VAL A 138 -5.35 -3.79 -2.48
C VAL A 138 -6.72 -3.90 -3.16
N GLY A 139 -7.33 -2.77 -3.52
CA GLY A 139 -8.60 -2.70 -4.26
C GLY A 139 -9.81 -3.25 -3.50
N GLY A 140 -10.97 -2.64 -3.70
CA GLY A 140 -12.26 -3.19 -3.24
C GLY A 140 -12.49 -3.30 -1.72
N THR A 141 -11.55 -2.86 -0.89
CA THR A 141 -11.72 -2.87 0.55
C THR A 141 -12.38 -1.59 1.04
N THR A 142 -13.48 -1.75 1.78
CA THR A 142 -14.22 -0.63 2.38
C THR A 142 -13.56 -0.14 3.66
N ASN A 143 -12.75 -0.99 4.31
CA ASN A 143 -12.11 -0.74 5.60
C ASN A 143 -10.59 -0.79 5.54
N VAL A 144 -9.95 0.10 6.28
CA VAL A 144 -8.49 0.17 6.41
C VAL A 144 -7.91 -1.10 7.04
N SER A 145 -8.61 -1.68 8.04
CA SER A 145 -8.17 -2.91 8.70
C SER A 145 -8.04 -4.09 7.74
N SER A 146 -8.99 -4.25 6.83
CA SER A 146 -8.96 -5.31 5.81
C SER A 146 -7.85 -5.07 4.78
N ALA A 147 -7.60 -3.80 4.41
CA ALA A 147 -6.51 -3.42 3.51
C ALA A 147 -5.11 -3.74 4.07
N LEU A 148 -4.95 -3.81 5.40
CA LEU A 148 -3.68 -4.12 6.05
C LEU A 148 -3.32 -5.60 6.02
N THR A 149 -4.23 -6.48 5.62
CA THR A 149 -4.01 -7.92 5.61
C THR A 149 -2.83 -8.29 4.71
N GLY A 150 -1.79 -8.89 5.30
CA GLY A 150 -0.59 -9.31 4.57
C GLY A 150 0.38 -8.20 4.15
N MET A 151 0.05 -6.90 4.39
CA MET A 151 0.92 -5.80 3.97
C MET A 151 2.07 -5.52 4.95
N LEU A 152 1.85 -5.72 6.23
CA LEU A 152 2.80 -5.30 7.25
C LEU A 152 3.40 -6.52 7.98
N PRO A 153 4.73 -6.75 7.92
CA PRO A 153 5.38 -7.83 8.64
C PRO A 153 5.11 -7.74 10.15
N GLY A 154 4.69 -8.85 10.77
CA GLY A 154 4.41 -8.94 12.21
C GLY A 154 3.08 -8.30 12.63
N VAL A 155 2.22 -7.98 11.70
CA VAL A 155 0.81 -7.59 11.90
C VAL A 155 -0.06 -8.68 11.30
N THR A 156 -0.96 -9.23 12.09
CA THR A 156 -1.95 -10.21 11.65
C THR A 156 -3.32 -9.52 11.63
N ALA A 157 -3.98 -9.53 10.50
CA ALA A 157 -5.34 -9.05 10.35
C ALA A 157 -6.25 -10.26 10.06
N ILE A 158 -7.26 -10.48 10.89
CA ILE A 158 -8.20 -11.60 10.78
C ILE A 158 -9.58 -11.01 10.54
N GLN A 159 -10.11 -11.24 9.35
CA GLN A 159 -11.47 -10.87 9.01
C GLN A 159 -12.38 -12.08 9.26
N SER A 160 -13.32 -11.95 10.19
CA SER A 160 -14.24 -13.02 10.58
C SER A 160 -15.56 -12.98 9.82
N SER A 161 -15.93 -11.81 9.27
CA SER A 161 -17.17 -11.61 8.52
C SER A 161 -16.90 -10.84 7.23
N GLY A 162 -17.68 -11.11 6.20
CA GLY A 162 -17.74 -10.30 4.98
C GLY A 162 -19.03 -9.50 4.87
N GLU A 163 -19.79 -9.42 5.96
CA GLU A 163 -21.05 -8.68 6.02
C GLU A 163 -20.78 -7.18 5.91
N PRO A 164 -21.54 -6.46 5.07
CA PRO A 164 -21.37 -5.03 4.89
C PRO A 164 -21.43 -4.26 6.22
N GLY A 165 -20.42 -3.42 6.50
CA GLY A 165 -20.32 -2.67 7.76
C GLY A 165 -19.81 -3.45 8.97
N SER A 166 -19.76 -4.80 8.90
CA SER A 166 -19.18 -5.68 9.91
C SER A 166 -17.98 -6.48 9.37
N ASP A 167 -17.45 -6.07 8.24
CA ASP A 167 -16.31 -6.68 7.53
C ASP A 167 -14.94 -6.20 8.03
N GLN A 168 -14.90 -5.63 9.22
CA GLN A 168 -13.67 -5.15 9.84
C GLN A 168 -12.76 -6.32 10.24
N ALA A 169 -11.46 -6.19 9.95
CA ALA A 169 -10.49 -7.16 10.41
C ALA A 169 -10.00 -6.82 11.82
N GLN A 170 -9.94 -7.84 12.68
CA GLN A 170 -9.27 -7.75 13.97
C GLN A 170 -7.76 -7.69 13.74
N ILE A 171 -7.12 -6.65 14.22
CA ILE A 171 -5.67 -6.47 14.11
C ILE A 171 -4.99 -6.99 15.37
N VAL A 172 -3.96 -7.82 15.19
CA VAL A 172 -3.11 -8.33 16.27
C VAL A 172 -1.65 -8.11 15.89
N ILE A 173 -0.89 -7.47 16.79
CA ILE A 173 0.54 -7.19 16.60
C ILE A 173 1.35 -8.20 17.42
N ARG A 174 2.24 -8.97 16.74
CA ARG A 174 3.10 -10.00 17.34
C ARG A 174 2.34 -11.14 18.07
N GLY A 175 1.09 -11.37 17.71
CA GLY A 175 0.27 -12.45 18.27
C GLY A 175 -0.45 -12.08 19.57
N LYS A 176 -1.24 -13.00 20.07
CA LYS A 176 -2.04 -12.81 21.30
C LYS A 176 -1.18 -13.15 22.51
N SER A 177 -0.83 -12.15 23.33
CA SER A 177 0.00 -12.28 24.51
C SER A 177 -0.77 -12.10 25.83
N THR A 178 -2.05 -11.81 25.77
CA THR A 178 -2.91 -11.52 26.94
C THR A 178 -4.24 -12.24 26.83
N TRP A 179 -4.86 -12.52 27.97
CA TRP A 179 -6.22 -13.06 28.08
C TRP A 179 -7.31 -11.96 27.96
N GLY A 180 -6.91 -10.70 28.06
CA GLY A 180 -7.80 -9.56 27.90
C GLY A 180 -7.89 -9.09 26.45
N SER A 181 -8.11 -7.78 26.24
CA SER A 181 -8.11 -7.19 24.91
C SER A 181 -6.72 -7.32 24.27
N THR A 182 -6.69 -7.77 23.03
CA THR A 182 -5.49 -7.87 22.19
C THR A 182 -5.41 -6.77 21.15
N GLU A 183 -6.34 -5.82 21.19
CA GLU A 183 -6.40 -4.74 20.23
C GLU A 183 -5.26 -3.74 20.45
N PRO A 184 -4.60 -3.30 19.38
CA PRO A 184 -3.59 -2.26 19.47
C PRO A 184 -4.24 -0.89 19.71
N LEU A 185 -3.48 0.02 20.32
CA LEU A 185 -3.88 1.41 20.41
C LEU A 185 -3.80 2.07 19.02
N VAL A 186 -4.89 2.65 18.55
CA VAL A 186 -4.92 3.37 17.28
C VAL A 186 -4.99 4.87 17.53
N LEU A 187 -4.07 5.61 16.95
CA LEU A 187 -4.02 7.07 17.01
C LEU A 187 -4.07 7.65 15.60
N VAL A 188 -5.08 8.47 15.36
CA VAL A 188 -5.25 9.21 14.10
C VAL A 188 -4.90 10.67 14.34
N ASP A 189 -3.83 11.12 13.72
CA ASP A 189 -3.24 12.45 13.98
C ASP A 189 -3.04 12.75 15.47
N GLY A 190 -2.70 11.71 16.25
CA GLY A 190 -2.46 11.80 17.69
C GLY A 190 -3.69 11.63 18.59
N ILE A 191 -4.88 11.45 18.03
CA ILE A 191 -6.13 11.26 18.77
C ILE A 191 -6.56 9.79 18.69
N GLU A 192 -6.89 9.18 19.83
CA GLU A 192 -7.40 7.81 19.90
C GLU A 192 -8.79 7.70 19.25
N ARG A 193 -8.89 6.91 18.20
CA ARG A 193 -10.15 6.59 17.52
C ARG A 193 -9.98 5.36 16.62
N SER A 194 -11.11 4.75 16.26
CA SER A 194 -11.12 3.67 15.27
C SER A 194 -10.59 4.16 13.91
N PHE A 195 -9.72 3.38 13.29
CA PHE A 195 -9.26 3.68 11.93
C PHE A 195 -10.17 3.07 10.85
N ASN A 196 -11.15 2.25 11.24
CA ASN A 196 -12.17 1.75 10.33
C ASN A 196 -13.16 2.84 9.88
N ASP A 197 -13.26 3.92 10.66
CA ASP A 197 -14.11 5.08 10.35
C ASP A 197 -13.45 6.07 9.36
N ILE A 198 -12.22 5.77 8.92
CA ILE A 198 -11.45 6.62 8.01
C ILE A 198 -11.48 6.04 6.61
N ASP A 199 -11.64 6.92 5.61
CA ASP A 199 -11.45 6.51 4.22
C ASP A 199 -9.96 6.28 3.92
N PRO A 200 -9.56 5.15 3.31
CA PRO A 200 -8.18 4.92 2.89
C PRO A 200 -7.59 6.06 2.03
N ASN A 201 -8.43 6.76 1.26
CA ASN A 201 -8.01 7.90 0.45
C ASN A 201 -7.55 9.12 1.27
N GLU A 202 -7.93 9.20 2.55
CA GLU A 202 -7.53 10.28 3.45
C GLU A 202 -6.18 10.04 4.14
N ILE A 203 -5.64 8.81 4.05
CA ILE A 203 -4.44 8.39 4.74
C ILE A 203 -3.21 8.77 3.92
N GLU A 204 -2.24 9.46 4.52
CA GLU A 204 -0.90 9.70 3.98
C GLU A 204 0.01 8.51 4.28
N SER A 205 0.05 8.10 5.55
CA SER A 205 0.85 6.96 6.00
C SER A 205 0.30 6.32 7.26
N LEU A 206 0.63 5.04 7.43
CA LEU A 206 0.31 4.26 8.60
C LEU A 206 1.61 3.64 9.14
N SER A 207 1.91 3.90 10.41
CA SER A 207 3.10 3.40 11.08
C SER A 207 2.71 2.49 12.25
N VAL A 208 3.30 1.30 12.32
CA VAL A 208 3.05 0.33 13.40
C VAL A 208 4.27 0.24 14.30
N LEU A 209 4.09 0.64 15.57
CA LEU A 209 5.08 0.53 16.64
C LEU A 209 4.89 -0.82 17.31
N LYS A 210 5.90 -1.68 17.21
CA LYS A 210 5.81 -3.07 17.70
C LYS A 210 6.61 -3.30 18.97
N ASP A 211 7.67 -2.49 19.19
CA ASP A 211 8.59 -2.66 20.29
C ASP A 211 8.16 -1.87 21.52
N ALA A 212 8.36 -2.43 22.71
CA ALA A 212 8.05 -1.79 23.97
C ALA A 212 8.76 -0.44 24.15
N SER A 213 9.98 -0.29 23.64
CA SER A 213 10.72 0.98 23.66
C SER A 213 10.03 2.07 22.85
N ALA A 214 9.47 1.72 21.69
CA ALA A 214 8.74 2.66 20.84
C ALA A 214 7.33 2.97 21.37
N THR A 215 6.70 2.03 22.08
CA THR A 215 5.35 2.19 22.64
C THR A 215 5.32 2.73 24.06
N ALA A 216 6.48 2.83 24.76
CA ALA A 216 6.59 3.28 26.16
C ALA A 216 5.94 4.65 26.43
N VAL A 217 5.98 5.55 25.42
CA VAL A 217 5.38 6.91 25.51
C VAL A 217 3.85 6.86 25.70
N TYR A 218 3.22 5.74 25.31
CA TYR A 218 1.77 5.54 25.39
C TYR A 218 1.31 4.76 26.62
N GLY A 219 2.28 4.39 27.50
CA GLY A 219 2.01 3.67 28.73
C GLY A 219 1.32 2.31 28.52
N VAL A 220 0.43 1.95 29.42
CA VAL A 220 -0.26 0.64 29.42
C VAL A 220 -1.10 0.42 28.17
N LYS A 221 -1.70 1.46 27.60
CA LYS A 221 -2.49 1.36 26.38
C LYS A 221 -1.66 0.91 25.16
N GLY A 222 -0.34 1.21 25.16
CA GLY A 222 0.57 0.78 24.11
C GLY A 222 1.10 -0.65 24.24
N ALA A 223 0.70 -1.42 25.25
CA ALA A 223 1.24 -2.75 25.53
C ALA A 223 1.02 -3.76 24.37
N ASN A 224 -0.10 -3.67 23.66
CA ASN A 224 -0.42 -4.51 22.51
C ASN A 224 0.11 -3.96 21.17
N GLY A 225 0.96 -2.92 21.23
CA GLY A 225 1.42 -2.17 20.06
C GLY A 225 0.58 -0.93 19.79
N VAL A 226 1.12 -0.05 18.96
CA VAL A 226 0.48 1.22 18.60
C VAL A 226 0.46 1.37 17.09
N ILE A 227 -0.69 1.76 16.55
CA ILE A 227 -0.87 2.09 15.14
C ILE A 227 -1.05 3.61 15.04
N LEU A 228 -0.12 4.26 14.36
CA LEU A 228 -0.17 5.69 14.09
C LEU A 228 -0.66 5.90 12.67
N VAL A 229 -1.79 6.55 12.52
CA VAL A 229 -2.34 6.95 11.24
C VAL A 229 -2.12 8.43 11.05
N THR A 230 -1.41 8.80 9.99
CA THR A 230 -1.22 10.19 9.60
C THR A 230 -2.11 10.47 8.40
N THR A 231 -2.92 11.51 8.48
CA THR A 231 -3.83 11.88 7.40
C THR A 231 -3.18 12.88 6.43
N LYS A 232 -3.68 12.89 5.20
CA LYS A 232 -3.19 13.80 4.15
C LYS A 232 -3.38 15.26 4.56
N ARG A 233 -2.36 16.08 4.27
CA ARG A 233 -2.34 17.52 4.54
C ARG A 233 -2.11 18.31 3.28
N GLY A 234 -2.47 19.59 3.32
CA GLY A 234 -2.18 20.52 2.25
C GLY A 234 -0.68 20.76 2.10
N LYS A 235 -0.24 21.00 0.86
CA LYS A 235 1.11 21.43 0.55
C LYS A 235 1.03 22.78 -0.17
N GLU A 236 2.06 23.59 -0.07
CA GLU A 236 2.17 24.82 -0.80
C GLU A 236 2.13 24.54 -2.31
N GLY A 237 1.31 25.29 -3.03
CA GLY A 237 1.16 25.14 -4.47
C GLY A 237 -0.27 25.32 -4.96
N LYS A 238 -0.45 25.12 -6.26
CA LYS A 238 -1.77 25.19 -6.91
C LYS A 238 -2.71 24.13 -6.36
N ILE A 239 -4.00 24.43 -6.39
CA ILE A 239 -5.07 23.48 -6.05
C ILE A 239 -4.94 22.22 -6.90
N LYS A 240 -4.96 21.07 -6.23
CA LYS A 240 -5.05 19.74 -6.82
C LYS A 240 -6.38 19.12 -6.41
N ILE A 241 -7.17 18.74 -7.38
CA ILE A 241 -8.46 18.06 -7.16
C ILE A 241 -8.30 16.63 -7.70
N ASN A 242 -8.60 15.65 -6.86
CA ASN A 242 -8.60 14.25 -7.23
C ASN A 242 -9.99 13.68 -6.98
N PHE A 243 -10.53 13.03 -7.99
CA PHE A 243 -11.74 12.23 -7.89
C PHE A 243 -11.39 10.77 -8.14
N SER A 244 -11.82 9.88 -7.26
CA SER A 244 -11.68 8.44 -7.44
C SER A 244 -13.04 7.77 -7.29
N SER A 245 -13.28 6.77 -8.11
CA SER A 245 -14.46 5.91 -8.02
C SER A 245 -14.02 4.46 -8.16
N ASN A 246 -14.46 3.62 -7.22
CA ASN A 246 -14.18 2.19 -7.21
C ASN A 246 -15.49 1.42 -7.25
N PHE A 247 -15.54 0.43 -8.13
CA PHE A 247 -16.65 -0.50 -8.23
C PHE A 247 -16.14 -1.90 -7.94
N GLY A 248 -16.75 -2.56 -6.97
CA GLY A 248 -16.36 -3.88 -6.53
C GLY A 248 -17.48 -4.90 -6.77
N LEU A 249 -17.09 -6.10 -7.13
CA LEU A 249 -17.96 -7.28 -7.14
C LEU A 249 -17.48 -8.21 -6.04
N LYS A 250 -18.36 -8.49 -5.08
CA LYS A 250 -18.07 -9.39 -3.95
C LYS A 250 -18.73 -10.73 -4.23
N GLU A 251 -17.95 -11.79 -4.13
CA GLU A 251 -18.43 -13.17 -4.26
C GLU A 251 -18.10 -13.94 -2.99
N PRO A 252 -19.03 -14.76 -2.47
CA PRO A 252 -18.74 -15.62 -1.33
C PRO A 252 -17.65 -16.64 -1.66
N ILE A 253 -16.51 -16.57 -0.96
CA ILE A 253 -15.34 -17.44 -1.22
C ILE A 253 -15.58 -18.85 -0.67
N ASN A 254 -16.23 -18.98 0.51
CA ASN A 254 -16.51 -20.25 1.15
C ASN A 254 -17.77 -20.89 0.56
N ASN A 255 -17.59 -21.47 -0.60
CA ASN A 255 -18.64 -22.15 -1.33
C ASN A 255 -18.58 -23.64 -1.01
N TYR A 256 -19.13 -24.06 0.17
CA TYR A 256 -19.29 -25.48 0.47
C TYR A 256 -20.19 -26.11 -0.60
N GLU A 257 -19.70 -27.18 -1.20
CA GLU A 257 -20.56 -28.05 -1.99
C GLU A 257 -21.53 -28.76 -1.03
N VAL A 258 -22.80 -28.49 -1.22
CA VAL A 258 -23.85 -29.17 -0.45
C VAL A 258 -24.17 -30.47 -1.17
N LEU A 259 -24.12 -31.55 -0.45
CA LEU A 259 -24.53 -32.86 -0.98
C LEU A 259 -26.01 -32.83 -1.37
N ASP A 260 -26.33 -33.50 -2.45
CA ASP A 260 -27.73 -33.76 -2.76
C ASP A 260 -28.42 -34.58 -1.65
N ARG A 261 -29.71 -34.44 -1.59
CA ARG A 261 -30.50 -35.00 -0.50
C ARG A 261 -30.37 -36.54 -0.39
N LEU A 262 -30.33 -37.23 -1.53
CA LEU A 262 -30.25 -38.72 -1.54
C LEU A 262 -28.87 -39.17 -1.06
N THR A 263 -27.81 -38.59 -1.57
CA THR A 263 -26.45 -38.87 -1.10
C THR A 263 -26.30 -38.57 0.39
N ALA A 264 -26.88 -37.48 0.91
CA ALA A 264 -26.86 -37.16 2.33
C ALA A 264 -27.62 -38.24 3.16
N MET A 265 -28.76 -38.75 2.68
CA MET A 265 -29.51 -39.82 3.34
C MET A 265 -28.76 -41.15 3.32
N ASP A 266 -28.05 -41.46 2.23
CA ASP A 266 -27.25 -42.66 2.12
C ASP A 266 -26.08 -42.62 3.12
N LEU A 267 -25.33 -41.53 3.16
CA LEU A 267 -24.23 -41.36 4.10
C LEU A 267 -24.71 -41.37 5.56
N ALA A 268 -25.84 -40.70 5.85
CA ALA A 268 -26.43 -40.75 7.19
C ALA A 268 -26.89 -42.16 7.58
N SER A 269 -27.46 -42.91 6.63
CA SER A 269 -27.87 -44.32 6.85
C SER A 269 -26.67 -45.21 7.13
N GLU A 270 -25.58 -45.03 6.38
CA GLU A 270 -24.32 -45.75 6.61
C GLU A 270 -23.72 -45.43 7.99
N ALA A 271 -23.68 -44.15 8.36
CA ALA A 271 -23.21 -43.74 9.68
C ALA A 271 -24.04 -44.35 10.80
N HIS A 272 -25.37 -44.37 10.68
CA HIS A 272 -26.26 -45.02 11.66
C HIS A 272 -26.09 -46.52 11.70
N ALA A 273 -25.87 -47.18 10.57
CA ALA A 273 -25.57 -48.61 10.52
C ALA A 273 -24.26 -48.94 11.26
N ASN A 274 -23.22 -48.13 11.05
CA ASN A 274 -21.93 -48.31 11.73
C ASN A 274 -22.04 -48.13 13.27
N GLU A 275 -22.98 -47.30 13.72
CA GLU A 275 -23.30 -47.10 15.13
C GLU A 275 -24.24 -48.21 15.69
N GLY A 276 -24.71 -49.12 14.86
CA GLY A 276 -25.71 -50.15 15.25
C GLY A 276 -27.13 -49.61 15.44
N ARG A 277 -27.42 -48.43 14.95
CA ARG A 277 -28.70 -47.71 15.07
C ARG A 277 -29.59 -47.97 13.85
N TRP A 278 -30.00 -49.22 13.68
CA TRP A 278 -30.75 -49.67 12.50
C TRP A 278 -32.12 -49.00 12.35
N ASP A 279 -32.70 -48.55 13.45
CA ASP A 279 -33.96 -47.81 13.50
C ASP A 279 -33.93 -46.43 12.89
N LYS A 280 -32.72 -45.90 12.64
CA LYS A 280 -32.50 -44.59 12.05
C LYS A 280 -32.12 -44.59 10.56
N ILE A 281 -32.07 -45.76 9.96
CA ILE A 281 -31.78 -45.92 8.55
C ILE A 281 -32.99 -45.47 7.72
N TYR A 282 -32.78 -44.66 6.73
CA TYR A 282 -33.84 -44.24 5.81
C TYR A 282 -34.27 -45.40 4.93
N SER A 283 -35.60 -45.66 4.91
CA SER A 283 -36.16 -46.75 4.07
C SER A 283 -36.08 -46.38 2.58
N GLU A 284 -35.95 -47.38 1.72
CA GLU A 284 -35.93 -47.15 0.26
C GLU A 284 -37.22 -46.49 -0.23
N THR A 285 -38.37 -46.84 0.33
CA THR A 285 -39.64 -46.14 -0.01
C THR A 285 -39.59 -44.67 0.29
N TYR A 286 -38.95 -44.27 1.42
CA TYR A 286 -38.78 -42.84 1.75
C TYR A 286 -37.82 -42.15 0.78
N LYS A 287 -36.71 -42.80 0.42
CA LYS A 287 -35.76 -42.28 -0.57
C LYS A 287 -36.38 -42.17 -1.97
N ASP A 288 -37.24 -43.13 -2.36
CA ASP A 288 -37.96 -43.12 -3.63
C ASP A 288 -38.94 -41.96 -3.71
N ASN A 289 -39.60 -41.59 -2.64
CA ASN A 289 -40.47 -40.43 -2.60
C ASN A 289 -39.66 -39.12 -2.89
N TRP A 290 -38.43 -38.99 -2.38
CA TRP A 290 -37.52 -37.90 -2.68
C TRP A 290 -37.01 -37.95 -4.12
N ARG A 291 -36.63 -39.15 -4.60
CA ARG A 291 -36.12 -39.36 -5.97
C ARG A 291 -37.15 -39.02 -7.03
N ASN A 292 -38.40 -39.36 -6.78
CA ASN A 292 -39.49 -39.15 -7.73
C ASN A 292 -40.26 -37.84 -7.47
N ASN A 293 -39.89 -37.06 -6.46
CA ASN A 293 -40.58 -35.84 -6.06
C ASN A 293 -42.11 -36.03 -6.02
N THR A 294 -42.55 -37.10 -5.33
CA THR A 294 -43.96 -37.51 -5.33
C THR A 294 -44.92 -36.46 -4.80
N ASP A 295 -44.46 -35.65 -3.89
CA ASP A 295 -45.17 -34.47 -3.38
C ASP A 295 -44.17 -33.33 -3.16
N PRO A 296 -44.17 -32.29 -4.01
CA PRO A 296 -43.23 -31.17 -3.91
C PRO A 296 -43.31 -30.39 -2.59
N TYR A 297 -44.40 -30.48 -1.86
CA TYR A 297 -44.57 -29.82 -0.57
C TYR A 297 -43.88 -30.58 0.57
N PHE A 298 -44.00 -31.96 0.58
CA PHE A 298 -43.38 -32.77 1.60
C PHE A 298 -41.96 -33.23 1.25
N TYR A 299 -41.62 -33.30 -0.03
CA TYR A 299 -40.33 -33.74 -0.54
C TYR A 299 -39.70 -32.68 -1.47
N PRO A 300 -39.51 -31.40 -0.99
CA PRO A 300 -39.04 -30.31 -1.85
C PRO A 300 -37.56 -30.49 -2.20
N GLU A 301 -37.23 -30.42 -3.48
CA GLU A 301 -35.84 -30.37 -3.94
C GLU A 301 -35.37 -28.91 -3.89
N LEU A 302 -34.87 -28.49 -2.74
CA LEU A 302 -34.40 -27.14 -2.49
C LEU A 302 -32.90 -27.09 -2.24
N ASN A 303 -32.20 -26.32 -3.06
CA ASN A 303 -30.84 -25.90 -2.75
C ASN A 303 -30.92 -24.58 -1.94
N TRP A 304 -30.78 -24.68 -0.64
CA TRP A 304 -30.84 -23.53 0.26
C TRP A 304 -29.82 -22.46 -0.06
N LYS A 305 -28.66 -22.85 -0.57
CA LYS A 305 -27.62 -21.93 -0.98
C LYS A 305 -28.08 -21.07 -2.16
N ASP A 306 -28.60 -21.67 -3.21
CA ASP A 306 -29.10 -20.93 -4.36
C ASP A 306 -30.33 -20.09 -4.03
N LEU A 307 -31.09 -20.51 -3.02
CA LEU A 307 -32.24 -19.76 -2.53
C LEU A 307 -31.82 -18.51 -1.73
N LEU A 308 -30.84 -18.67 -0.82
CA LEU A 308 -30.48 -17.63 0.15
C LEU A 308 -29.39 -16.69 -0.34
N TYR A 309 -28.49 -17.13 -1.22
CA TYR A 309 -27.34 -16.33 -1.62
C TYR A 309 -27.44 -15.83 -3.05
N LYS A 310 -27.03 -14.57 -3.24
CA LYS A 310 -26.70 -14.01 -4.55
C LYS A 310 -25.33 -14.53 -4.96
N LYS A 311 -25.10 -14.73 -6.24
CA LYS A 311 -23.77 -15.06 -6.75
C LYS A 311 -22.77 -13.91 -6.55
N VAL A 312 -23.27 -12.69 -6.66
CA VAL A 312 -22.45 -11.47 -6.60
C VAL A 312 -23.20 -10.36 -5.87
N ALA A 313 -22.50 -9.66 -4.99
CA ALA A 313 -22.93 -8.40 -4.42
C ALA A 313 -22.10 -7.24 -5.01
N PHE A 314 -22.68 -6.06 -5.07
CA PHE A 314 -22.08 -4.89 -5.71
C PHE A 314 -21.72 -3.84 -4.65
N SER A 315 -20.48 -3.35 -4.70
CA SER A 315 -20.01 -2.26 -3.87
C SER A 315 -19.58 -1.07 -4.72
N GLN A 316 -19.77 0.14 -4.18
CA GLN A 316 -19.44 1.40 -4.84
C GLN A 316 -18.75 2.31 -3.83
N GLN A 317 -17.69 2.95 -4.25
CA GLN A 317 -16.97 3.95 -3.47
C GLN A 317 -16.69 5.16 -4.35
N TYR A 318 -16.97 6.33 -3.83
CA TYR A 318 -16.65 7.61 -4.47
C TYR A 318 -15.91 8.46 -3.46
N ASN A 319 -14.79 9.03 -3.88
CA ASN A 319 -14.03 9.96 -3.06
C ASN A 319 -13.63 11.17 -3.90
N LEU A 320 -13.88 12.34 -3.36
CA LEU A 320 -13.44 13.62 -3.90
C LEU A 320 -12.56 14.27 -2.86
N ASN A 321 -11.30 14.53 -3.21
CA ASN A 321 -10.41 15.27 -2.36
C ASN A 321 -9.77 16.45 -3.08
N MET A 322 -9.51 17.49 -2.31
CA MET A 322 -8.81 18.67 -2.80
C MET A 322 -7.72 19.09 -1.82
N SER A 323 -6.58 19.49 -2.35
CA SER A 323 -5.45 19.95 -1.56
C SER A 323 -4.76 21.10 -2.24
N GLY A 324 -4.20 22.00 -1.44
CA GLY A 324 -3.46 23.16 -1.93
C GLY A 324 -2.99 24.02 -0.78
N GLY A 325 -2.42 25.17 -1.11
CA GLY A 325 -2.05 26.12 -0.09
C GLY A 325 -1.12 27.20 -0.57
N THR A 326 -0.96 28.17 0.28
CA THR A 326 0.02 29.26 0.21
C THR A 326 1.06 29.08 1.31
N SER A 327 2.04 29.95 1.39
CA SER A 327 2.98 29.99 2.51
C SER A 327 2.30 30.26 3.87
N PHE A 328 1.10 30.89 3.85
CA PHE A 328 0.33 31.22 5.06
C PHE A 328 -0.69 30.13 5.44
N VAL A 329 -1.41 29.55 4.47
CA VAL A 329 -2.47 28.57 4.70
C VAL A 329 -2.30 27.38 3.78
N LYS A 330 -2.29 26.17 4.35
CA LYS A 330 -2.30 24.89 3.64
C LYS A 330 -3.54 24.13 4.02
N TYR A 331 -4.23 23.55 3.06
CA TYR A 331 -5.50 22.88 3.30
C TYR A 331 -5.62 21.56 2.54
N PHE A 332 -6.27 20.61 3.17
CA PHE A 332 -6.76 19.37 2.58
C PHE A 332 -8.23 19.21 2.95
N ALA A 333 -9.08 18.90 1.98
CA ALA A 333 -10.48 18.59 2.19
C ALA A 333 -10.83 17.32 1.42
N SER A 334 -11.64 16.45 2.03
CA SER A 334 -12.11 15.18 1.46
C SER A 334 -13.56 14.96 1.78
N ILE A 335 -14.29 14.40 0.81
CA ILE A 335 -15.66 13.90 0.96
C ILE A 335 -15.68 12.52 0.30
N GLY A 336 -16.17 11.52 1.04
CA GLY A 336 -16.32 10.15 0.58
C GLY A 336 -17.74 9.64 0.74
N TYR A 337 -18.12 8.75 -0.17
CA TYR A 337 -19.37 7.98 -0.10
C TYR A 337 -19.06 6.53 -0.43
N THR A 338 -19.50 5.63 0.44
CA THR A 338 -19.38 4.18 0.26
C THR A 338 -20.74 3.55 0.36
N LYS A 339 -21.07 2.72 -0.60
CA LYS A 339 -22.26 1.86 -0.58
C LYS A 339 -21.85 0.42 -0.77
N ASP A 340 -22.28 -0.42 0.14
CA ASP A 340 -21.93 -1.85 0.12
C ASP A 340 -23.20 -2.70 0.16
N GLY A 341 -23.30 -3.62 -0.78
CA GLY A 341 -24.44 -4.52 -0.93
C GLY A 341 -24.19 -5.86 -0.26
N ASP A 342 -25.27 -6.48 0.16
CA ASP A 342 -25.26 -7.79 0.79
C ASP A 342 -25.36 -8.92 -0.23
N VAL A 343 -24.75 -10.06 0.12
CA VAL A 343 -24.79 -11.30 -0.65
C VAL A 343 -26.05 -12.13 -0.42
N PHE A 344 -26.86 -11.82 0.61
CA PHE A 344 -28.11 -12.50 0.84
C PHE A 344 -29.21 -12.07 -0.13
N LYS A 345 -29.98 -13.04 -0.59
CA LYS A 345 -31.23 -12.79 -1.32
C LYS A 345 -32.32 -12.53 -0.30
N THR A 346 -32.91 -11.37 -0.41
CA THR A 346 -34.07 -10.98 0.40
C THR A 346 -35.21 -10.59 -0.51
N GLU A 347 -36.42 -10.98 -0.17
CA GLU A 347 -37.61 -10.56 -0.86
C GLU A 347 -38.23 -9.38 -0.14
N LYS A 348 -38.46 -8.29 -0.88
CA LYS A 348 -39.08 -7.10 -0.36
C LYS A 348 -40.52 -7.42 0.04
N GLN A 349 -40.83 -7.20 1.29
CA GLN A 349 -42.20 -7.33 1.81
C GLN A 349 -42.99 -6.04 1.57
N PRO A 350 -44.33 -6.08 1.55
CA PRO A 350 -45.14 -4.88 1.36
C PRO A 350 -44.90 -3.80 2.42
N GLU A 351 -44.59 -4.21 3.64
CA GLU A 351 -44.44 -3.33 4.80
C GLU A 351 -42.98 -2.98 5.12
N TYR A 352 -42.03 -3.79 4.71
CA TYR A 352 -40.59 -3.56 4.99
C TYR A 352 -39.68 -4.16 3.93
N ASP A 353 -38.48 -3.61 3.83
CA ASP A 353 -37.42 -4.10 2.93
C ASP A 353 -36.30 -4.76 3.80
N PRO A 354 -36.24 -6.11 3.87
CA PRO A 354 -35.25 -6.80 4.69
C PRO A 354 -33.85 -6.81 4.07
N THR A 355 -33.63 -6.08 2.98
CA THR A 355 -32.34 -6.03 2.31
C THR A 355 -31.35 -5.28 3.19
N PHE A 356 -30.30 -5.97 3.59
CA PHE A 356 -29.21 -5.35 4.31
C PHE A 356 -28.43 -4.41 3.37
N LYS A 357 -28.24 -3.16 3.79
CA LYS A 357 -27.51 -2.13 3.03
C LYS A 357 -26.63 -1.37 3.99
N TYR A 358 -25.39 -1.20 3.61
CA TYR A 358 -24.46 -0.35 4.32
C TYR A 358 -24.15 0.87 3.46
N GLU A 359 -24.35 2.05 4.00
CA GLU A 359 -24.00 3.31 3.38
C GLU A 359 -23.17 4.14 4.37
N ARG A 360 -22.03 4.68 3.92
CA ARG A 360 -21.17 5.52 4.74
C ARG A 360 -20.85 6.81 3.99
N TYR A 361 -21.00 7.91 4.69
CA TYR A 361 -20.56 9.23 4.28
C TYR A 361 -19.44 9.66 5.20
N ASN A 362 -18.31 10.07 4.67
CA ASN A 362 -17.21 10.59 5.45
C ASN A 362 -16.76 11.93 4.90
N TYR A 363 -16.29 12.79 5.80
CA TYR A 363 -15.69 14.06 5.45
C TYR A 363 -14.50 14.36 6.34
N ARG A 364 -13.51 15.05 5.76
CA ARG A 364 -12.33 15.51 6.46
C ARG A 364 -11.89 16.87 5.94
N THR A 365 -11.44 17.74 6.84
CA THR A 365 -10.80 19.00 6.51
C THR A 365 -9.62 19.19 7.46
N ASN A 366 -8.41 19.27 6.91
CA ASN A 366 -7.19 19.58 7.62
C ASN A 366 -6.71 20.95 7.15
N LEU A 367 -6.56 21.87 8.07
CA LEU A 367 -6.14 23.25 7.82
C LEU A 367 -4.91 23.57 8.66
N ASP A 368 -3.81 23.93 8.04
CA ASP A 368 -2.59 24.36 8.70
C ASP A 368 -2.32 25.84 8.34
N MET A 369 -2.23 26.69 9.37
CA MET A 369 -2.00 28.13 9.21
C MET A 369 -0.70 28.53 9.91
N ASP A 370 0.24 29.07 9.17
CA ASP A 370 1.48 29.65 9.68
C ASP A 370 1.25 31.14 9.98
N VAL A 371 0.66 31.45 11.15
CA VAL A 371 0.22 32.80 11.53
C VAL A 371 1.39 33.75 11.74
N THR A 372 2.47 33.25 12.33
CA THR A 372 3.74 33.98 12.46
C THR A 372 4.89 33.01 12.26
N LYS A 373 6.13 33.52 12.21
CA LYS A 373 7.33 32.65 12.14
C LYS A 373 7.44 31.64 13.31
N TYR A 374 6.75 31.90 14.40
CA TYR A 374 6.81 31.10 15.63
C TYR A 374 5.47 30.45 16.01
N THR A 375 4.37 30.81 15.34
CA THR A 375 3.02 30.37 15.71
C THR A 375 2.36 29.68 14.53
N LYS A 376 2.08 28.39 14.73
CA LYS A 376 1.33 27.57 13.80
C LYS A 376 0.01 27.13 14.44
N ILE A 377 -1.10 27.27 13.72
CA ILE A 377 -2.42 26.79 14.12
C ILE A 377 -2.82 25.68 13.15
N SER A 378 -3.14 24.50 13.70
CA SER A 378 -3.65 23.37 12.93
C SER A 378 -5.07 23.04 13.39
N VAL A 379 -6.00 22.96 12.45
CA VAL A 379 -7.39 22.58 12.70
C VAL A 379 -7.70 21.34 11.89
N ASN A 380 -8.07 20.26 12.57
CA ASN A 380 -8.45 19.01 11.95
C ASN A 380 -9.92 18.75 12.28
N LEU A 381 -10.78 18.76 11.28
CA LEU A 381 -12.18 18.44 11.37
C LEU A 381 -12.45 17.18 10.56
N ALA A 382 -13.04 16.16 11.18
CA ALA A 382 -13.39 14.92 10.50
C ALA A 382 -14.63 14.31 11.13
N GLY A 383 -15.45 13.66 10.32
CA GLY A 383 -16.62 12.92 10.78
C GLY A 383 -17.02 11.89 9.75
N ASP A 384 -17.79 10.93 10.22
CA ASP A 384 -18.42 9.91 9.43
C ASP A 384 -19.87 9.71 9.88
N LEU A 385 -20.70 9.32 8.94
CA LEU A 385 -22.07 8.89 9.16
C LEU A 385 -22.25 7.58 8.45
N SER A 386 -22.39 6.50 9.21
CA SER A 386 -22.69 5.18 8.67
C SER A 386 -24.15 4.83 8.95
N LEU A 387 -24.83 4.40 7.90
CA LEU A 387 -26.21 3.93 7.94
C LEU A 387 -26.20 2.43 7.64
N ILE A 388 -26.57 1.64 8.63
CA ILE A 388 -26.84 0.22 8.47
C ILE A 388 -28.36 0.09 8.48
N HIS A 389 -28.92 -0.30 7.33
CA HIS A 389 -30.37 -0.49 7.24
C HIS A 389 -30.69 -1.93 7.61
N ILE A 390 -31.13 -2.11 8.85
CA ILE A 390 -31.89 -3.28 9.30
C ILE A 390 -33.29 -2.74 9.53
N SER A 391 -34.22 -3.04 8.64
CA SER A 391 -35.62 -2.70 8.89
C SER A 391 -36.15 -3.67 9.95
N GLU A 392 -36.19 -3.24 11.22
CA GLU A 392 -36.97 -3.96 12.19
C GLU A 392 -38.46 -3.69 11.88
N PRO A 393 -39.30 -4.75 11.84
CA PRO A 393 -40.72 -4.55 11.81
C PRO A 393 -41.12 -3.92 13.15
N THR A 394 -41.57 -2.69 13.13
CA THR A 394 -42.23 -2.02 14.27
C THR A 394 -43.60 -2.65 14.54
#